data_2f77cdee588875f5c43ed9e37c97c434
#
_entry.id   2f77cdee588875f5c43ed9e37c97c434
#
_cell.length_a   1.000
_cell.length_b   1.000
_cell.length_c   1.000
_cell.angle_alpha   90.00
_cell.angle_beta   90.00
_cell.angle_gamma   90.00
#
_symmetry.space_group_name_H-M   'P 1'
#
loop_
_entity.id
_entity.type
_entity.pdbx_description
1 polymer ?
#
loop_
_entity_poly.entity_id
_entity_poly.type
_entity_poly.pdbx_seq_one_letter_code
_entity_poly.pdbx_strand_id
1 'polypeptide(L)'
;MDLRPVALLFVAVAASSTGMAATDSPLTSETAFLMAAETAVNIGDMDSAVQLYHSAIIYAPGDPVPYERLAEFYVQGGQSELAQRFFALALDVQPAYAPALRGIALLDLAAGDRAGAQAQHEVLLHACGATCPETAQVEKALNPNAKP
;
A
#
# COMPACT_ATOMS: atom_id res chain seq x y z
N MET A 1 0.05 -52.53 67.95
CA MET A 1 0.66 -51.21 67.53
C MET A 1 0.68 -51.24 66.02
N ASP A 2 -0.42 -50.74 65.42
CA ASP A 2 -0.62 -50.76 63.94
C ASP A 2 -0.33 -49.37 63.39
N LEU A 3 0.80 -49.26 62.69
CA LEU A 3 1.13 -48.05 61.92
C LEU A 3 0.44 -48.20 60.54
N ARG A 4 -0.59 -47.45 60.34
CA ARG A 4 -1.17 -47.26 59.00
C ARG A 4 -0.38 -46.19 58.23
N PRO A 5 0.03 -46.45 56.99
CA PRO A 5 0.64 -45.41 56.20
C PRO A 5 -0.43 -44.49 55.64
N VAL A 6 -0.27 -43.19 55.88
CA VAL A 6 -1.06 -42.11 55.30
C VAL A 6 -0.61 -41.94 53.83
N ALA A 7 -1.47 -42.31 52.90
CA ALA A 7 -1.26 -42.06 51.48
C ALA A 7 -1.49 -40.56 51.18
N LEU A 8 -0.39 -39.83 50.93
CA LEU A 8 -0.45 -38.46 50.39
C LEU A 8 -0.86 -38.50 48.92
N LEU A 9 -2.10 -38.14 48.67
CA LEU A 9 -2.60 -37.86 47.31
C LEU A 9 -2.01 -36.55 46.83
N PHE A 10 -1.00 -36.62 45.96
CA PHE A 10 -0.54 -35.49 45.19
C PHE A 10 -1.60 -35.23 44.07
N VAL A 11 -2.42 -34.20 44.24
CA VAL A 11 -3.21 -33.65 43.18
C VAL A 11 -2.31 -32.82 42.28
N ALA A 12 -1.93 -33.37 41.14
CA ALA A 12 -1.22 -32.62 40.12
C ALA A 12 -2.22 -31.65 39.43
N VAL A 13 -2.18 -30.40 39.81
CA VAL A 13 -2.84 -29.32 39.06
C VAL A 13 -2.06 -29.14 37.77
N ALA A 14 -2.56 -29.71 36.69
CA ALA A 14 -2.11 -29.39 35.33
C ALA A 14 -2.55 -27.96 35.02
N ALA A 15 -1.67 -27.01 35.21
CA ALA A 15 -1.82 -25.66 34.66
C ALA A 15 -1.73 -25.75 33.13
N SER A 16 -2.89 -25.83 32.49
CA SER A 16 -3.01 -25.62 31.04
C SER A 16 -2.73 -24.16 30.76
N SER A 17 -1.45 -23.82 30.57
CA SER A 17 -1.08 -22.58 29.94
C SER A 17 -1.47 -22.67 28.46
N THR A 18 -2.71 -22.26 28.14
CA THR A 18 -3.06 -21.83 26.79
C THR A 18 -2.20 -20.60 26.50
N GLY A 19 -0.97 -20.84 26.04
CA GLY A 19 -0.16 -19.83 25.41
C GLY A 19 -0.93 -19.35 24.18
N MET A 20 -1.58 -18.19 24.29
CA MET A 20 -1.86 -17.40 23.12
C MET A 20 -0.48 -17.08 22.53
N ALA A 21 -0.09 -17.86 21.53
CA ALA A 21 0.98 -17.47 20.63
C ALA A 21 0.47 -16.21 19.95
N ALA A 22 0.87 -15.05 20.48
CA ALA A 22 0.90 -13.84 19.71
C ALA A 22 1.75 -14.20 18.48
N THR A 23 1.11 -14.34 17.33
CA THR A 23 1.78 -14.48 16.06
C THR A 23 2.33 -13.10 15.69
N ASP A 24 3.33 -12.65 16.42
CA ASP A 24 4.27 -11.64 15.95
C ASP A 24 5.13 -12.32 14.87
N SER A 25 4.48 -12.67 13.76
CA SER A 25 5.22 -12.98 12.56
C SER A 25 5.84 -11.66 12.11
N PRO A 26 7.17 -11.54 12.06
CA PRO A 26 7.77 -10.34 11.51
C PRO A 26 7.23 -10.14 10.11
N LEU A 27 6.99 -8.89 9.73
CA LEU A 27 6.54 -8.55 8.39
C LEU A 27 7.56 -9.12 7.39
N THR A 28 7.18 -10.18 6.70
CA THR A 28 8.09 -10.96 5.83
C THR A 28 7.68 -10.93 4.36
N SER A 29 6.71 -10.08 4.02
CA SER A 29 6.28 -9.90 2.65
C SER A 29 5.97 -8.43 2.37
N GLU A 30 6.10 -8.05 1.12
CA GLU A 30 5.69 -6.74 0.62
C GLU A 30 4.26 -6.41 1.02
N THR A 31 3.33 -7.35 0.78
CA THR A 31 1.92 -7.19 1.14
C THR A 31 1.72 -6.92 2.63
N ALA A 32 2.49 -7.57 3.51
CA ALA A 32 2.40 -7.34 4.95
C ALA A 32 2.86 -5.92 5.32
N PHE A 33 3.92 -5.41 4.70
CA PHE A 33 4.37 -4.03 4.89
C PHE A 33 3.34 -3.03 4.39
N LEU A 34 2.73 -3.26 3.20
CA LEU A 34 1.69 -2.41 2.66
C LEU A 34 0.45 -2.36 3.54
N MET A 35 -0.04 -3.51 4.01
CA MET A 35 -1.19 -3.57 4.94
C MET A 35 -0.89 -2.87 6.28
N ALA A 36 0.32 -3.02 6.80
CA ALA A 36 0.74 -2.33 8.02
C ALA A 36 0.82 -0.81 7.79
N ALA A 37 1.32 -0.36 6.63
CA ALA A 37 1.37 1.05 6.27
C ALA A 37 -0.05 1.66 6.17
N GLU A 38 -0.98 0.98 5.51
CA GLU A 38 -2.38 1.41 5.42
C GLU A 38 -3.03 1.47 6.81
N THR A 39 -2.70 0.53 7.69
CA THR A 39 -3.17 0.55 9.09
C THR A 39 -2.62 1.76 9.83
N ALA A 40 -1.34 2.08 9.67
CA ALA A 40 -0.70 3.25 10.27
C ALA A 40 -1.35 4.56 9.77
N VAL A 41 -1.64 4.66 8.47
CA VAL A 41 -2.40 5.79 7.89
C VAL A 41 -3.77 5.93 8.56
N ASN A 42 -4.50 4.84 8.72
CA ASN A 42 -5.85 4.86 9.30
C ASN A 42 -5.88 5.29 10.76
N ILE A 43 -4.83 5.03 11.53
CA ILE A 43 -4.72 5.47 12.92
C ILE A 43 -4.03 6.85 13.07
N GLY A 44 -3.60 7.45 11.96
CA GLY A 44 -2.95 8.76 11.94
C GLY A 44 -1.45 8.75 12.25
N ASP A 45 -0.82 7.58 12.28
CA ASP A 45 0.64 7.44 12.48
C ASP A 45 1.36 7.56 11.12
N MET A 46 1.51 8.79 10.65
CA MET A 46 2.06 9.09 9.33
C MET A 46 3.56 8.74 9.23
N ASP A 47 4.31 8.87 10.33
CA ASP A 47 5.75 8.55 10.34
C ASP A 47 5.97 7.05 10.18
N SER A 48 5.22 6.23 10.91
CA SER A 48 5.27 4.77 10.74
C SER A 48 4.80 4.35 9.36
N ALA A 49 3.76 4.98 8.80
CA ALA A 49 3.25 4.68 7.46
C ALA A 49 4.36 4.85 6.40
N VAL A 50 5.07 5.98 6.41
CA VAL A 50 6.18 6.23 5.46
C VAL A 50 7.29 5.19 5.60
N GLN A 51 7.68 4.84 6.82
CA GLN A 51 8.71 3.82 7.06
C GLN A 51 8.29 2.45 6.54
N LEU A 52 7.02 2.08 6.71
CA LEU A 52 6.47 0.81 6.26
C LEU A 52 6.37 0.74 4.72
N TYR A 53 5.97 1.83 4.05
CA TYR A 53 6.02 1.90 2.58
C TYR A 53 7.47 1.77 2.07
N HIS A 54 8.44 2.44 2.70
CA HIS A 54 9.85 2.26 2.33
C HIS A 54 10.32 0.82 2.58
N SER A 55 9.86 0.16 3.64
CA SER A 55 10.18 -1.24 3.90
C SER A 55 9.62 -2.16 2.81
N ALA A 56 8.40 -1.88 2.31
CA ALA A 56 7.82 -2.59 1.17
C ALA A 56 8.68 -2.43 -0.10
N ILE A 57 9.14 -1.20 -0.40
CA ILE A 57 10.03 -0.90 -1.53
C ILE A 57 11.35 -1.65 -1.40
N ILE A 58 11.97 -1.66 -0.21
CA ILE A 58 13.23 -2.37 0.03
C ILE A 58 13.05 -3.89 -0.15
N TYR A 59 11.90 -4.41 0.27
CA TYR A 59 11.59 -5.84 0.16
C TYR A 59 11.35 -6.27 -1.30
N ALA A 60 10.66 -5.46 -2.09
CA ALA A 60 10.32 -5.75 -3.48
C ALA A 60 10.66 -4.55 -4.41
N PRO A 61 11.94 -4.25 -4.64
CA PRO A 61 12.33 -3.05 -5.40
C PRO A 61 11.97 -3.13 -6.89
N GLY A 62 11.66 -4.33 -7.41
CA GLY A 62 11.21 -4.56 -8.78
C GLY A 62 9.69 -4.59 -8.95
N ASP A 63 8.92 -4.32 -7.90
CA ASP A 63 7.46 -4.20 -7.97
C ASP A 63 7.05 -2.71 -7.97
N PRO A 64 6.24 -2.23 -8.94
CA PRO A 64 5.80 -0.85 -8.97
C PRO A 64 4.78 -0.48 -7.88
N VAL A 65 4.10 -1.47 -7.29
CA VAL A 65 3.00 -1.26 -6.32
C VAL A 65 3.43 -0.48 -5.08
N PRO A 66 4.53 -0.80 -4.37
CA PRO A 66 4.94 -0.03 -3.20
C PRO A 66 5.24 1.44 -3.49
N TYR A 67 5.82 1.72 -4.65
CA TYR A 67 6.10 3.11 -5.08
C TYR A 67 4.80 3.87 -5.33
N GLU A 68 3.84 3.25 -6.02
CA GLU A 68 2.53 3.83 -6.29
C GLU A 68 1.76 4.10 -4.99
N ARG A 69 1.74 3.15 -4.05
CA ARG A 69 1.08 3.33 -2.75
C ARG A 69 1.68 4.48 -1.95
N LEU A 70 3.00 4.61 -1.92
CA LEU A 70 3.67 5.74 -1.28
C LEU A 70 3.37 7.06 -2.00
N ALA A 71 3.29 7.05 -3.33
CA ALA A 71 2.89 8.23 -4.10
C ALA A 71 1.45 8.66 -3.76
N GLU A 72 0.50 7.72 -3.70
CA GLU A 72 -0.89 8.02 -3.29
C GLU A 72 -0.97 8.58 -1.86
N PHE A 73 -0.17 8.05 -0.95
CA PHE A 73 -0.04 8.60 0.40
C PHE A 73 0.39 10.07 0.36
N TYR A 74 1.38 10.42 -0.45
CA TYR A 74 1.83 11.82 -0.61
C TYR A 74 0.79 12.70 -1.31
N VAL A 75 -0.01 12.16 -2.25
CA VAL A 75 -1.16 12.88 -2.83
C VAL A 75 -2.15 13.27 -1.75
N GLN A 76 -2.52 12.34 -0.87
CA GLN A 76 -3.45 12.59 0.23
C GLN A 76 -2.91 13.62 1.22
N GLY A 77 -1.59 13.64 1.43
CA GLY A 77 -0.90 14.63 2.25
C GLY A 77 -0.68 15.99 1.57
N GLY A 78 -1.14 16.19 0.32
CA GLY A 78 -0.93 17.42 -0.45
C GLY A 78 0.51 17.65 -0.91
N GLN A 79 1.37 16.63 -0.85
CA GLN A 79 2.79 16.69 -1.20
C GLN A 79 3.00 16.27 -2.66
N SER A 80 2.46 17.05 -3.59
CA SER A 80 2.40 16.71 -5.02
C SER A 80 3.76 16.42 -5.66
N GLU A 81 4.80 17.14 -5.27
CA GLU A 81 6.15 16.93 -5.80
C GLU A 81 6.73 15.56 -5.40
N LEU A 82 6.52 15.16 -4.14
CA LEU A 82 6.93 13.83 -3.68
C LEU A 82 6.10 12.75 -4.37
N ALA A 83 4.79 12.93 -4.46
CA ALA A 83 3.91 12.01 -5.17
C ALA A 83 4.36 11.78 -6.62
N GLN A 84 4.65 12.87 -7.35
CA GLN A 84 5.12 12.78 -8.74
C GLN A 84 6.43 11.99 -8.86
N ARG A 85 7.36 12.21 -7.93
CA ARG A 85 8.63 11.45 -7.91
C ARG A 85 8.42 9.95 -7.68
N PHE A 86 7.54 9.55 -6.76
CA PHE A 86 7.29 8.14 -6.48
C PHE A 86 6.46 7.47 -7.59
N PHE A 87 5.53 8.17 -8.23
CA PHE A 87 4.90 7.66 -9.45
C PHE A 87 5.92 7.48 -10.58
N ALA A 88 6.86 8.41 -10.76
CA ALA A 88 7.93 8.27 -11.75
C ALA A 88 8.81 7.04 -11.45
N LEU A 89 9.17 6.80 -10.19
CA LEU A 89 9.90 5.58 -9.79
C LEU A 89 9.11 4.30 -10.09
N ALA A 90 7.78 4.30 -9.90
CA ALA A 90 6.94 3.18 -10.31
C ALA A 90 7.00 2.94 -11.83
N LEU A 91 7.07 4.01 -12.64
CA LEU A 91 7.23 3.91 -14.09
C LEU A 91 8.65 3.52 -14.52
N ASP A 92 9.68 3.83 -13.75
CA ASP A 92 11.03 3.32 -13.97
C ASP A 92 11.09 1.80 -13.81
N VAL A 93 10.31 1.26 -12.86
CA VAL A 93 10.17 -0.20 -12.67
C VAL A 93 9.31 -0.81 -13.78
N GLN A 94 8.17 -0.20 -14.09
CA GLN A 94 7.23 -0.67 -15.11
C GLN A 94 6.70 0.50 -15.94
N PRO A 95 7.25 0.76 -17.13
CA PRO A 95 6.93 1.95 -17.93
C PRO A 95 5.45 2.10 -18.36
N ALA A 96 4.70 0.99 -18.39
CA ALA A 96 3.28 0.99 -18.74
C ALA A 96 2.37 0.72 -17.53
N TYR A 97 2.82 1.04 -16.31
CA TYR A 97 2.05 0.82 -15.11
C TYR A 97 0.90 1.84 -15.00
N ALA A 98 -0.30 1.41 -15.34
CA ALA A 98 -1.47 2.26 -15.48
C ALA A 98 -1.83 3.09 -14.22
N PRO A 99 -1.75 2.57 -12.98
CA PRO A 99 -2.01 3.37 -11.79
C PRO A 99 -1.07 4.58 -11.64
N ALA A 100 0.23 4.43 -11.96
CA ALA A 100 1.17 5.53 -11.89
C ALA A 100 0.96 6.57 -13.00
N LEU A 101 0.68 6.12 -14.24
CA LEU A 101 0.32 7.01 -15.35
C LEU A 101 -0.92 7.85 -15.03
N ARG A 102 -1.96 7.22 -14.44
CA ARG A 102 -3.14 7.93 -13.95
C ARG A 102 -2.77 8.94 -12.87
N GLY A 103 -1.95 8.53 -11.89
CA GLY A 103 -1.52 9.40 -10.80
C GLY A 103 -0.83 10.68 -11.30
N ILE A 104 0.11 10.54 -12.23
CA ILE A 104 0.81 11.67 -12.85
C ILE A 104 -0.17 12.55 -13.63
N ALA A 105 -1.04 11.97 -14.47
CA ALA A 105 -2.02 12.72 -15.23
C ALA A 105 -2.94 13.58 -14.34
N LEU A 106 -3.38 13.06 -13.20
CA LEU A 106 -4.22 13.78 -12.25
C LEU A 106 -3.44 14.90 -11.53
N LEU A 107 -2.16 14.69 -11.22
CA LEU A 107 -1.27 15.73 -10.66
C LEU A 107 -1.01 16.83 -11.68
N ASP A 108 -0.76 16.50 -12.95
CA ASP A 108 -0.59 17.46 -14.05
C ASP A 108 -1.84 18.33 -14.21
N LEU A 109 -3.04 17.72 -14.20
CA LEU A 109 -4.30 18.47 -14.22
C LEU A 109 -4.46 19.41 -13.02
N ALA A 110 -4.10 18.96 -11.83
CA ALA A 110 -4.15 19.78 -10.63
C ALA A 110 -3.17 20.95 -10.67
N ALA A 111 -2.02 20.78 -11.35
CA ALA A 111 -1.04 21.82 -11.62
C ALA A 111 -1.41 22.73 -12.81
N GLY A 112 -2.48 22.41 -13.56
CA GLY A 112 -2.89 23.13 -14.76
C GLY A 112 -2.17 22.70 -16.04
N ASP A 113 -1.31 21.69 -15.97
CA ASP A 113 -0.64 21.10 -17.13
C ASP A 113 -1.55 20.07 -17.85
N ARG A 114 -2.47 20.62 -18.61
CA ARG A 114 -3.39 19.79 -19.42
C ARG A 114 -2.66 19.01 -20.51
N ALA A 115 -1.56 19.54 -21.04
CA ALA A 115 -0.81 18.88 -22.10
C ALA A 115 -0.08 17.65 -21.56
N GLY A 116 0.53 17.74 -20.38
CA GLY A 116 1.12 16.61 -19.68
C GLY A 116 0.09 15.51 -19.40
N ALA A 117 -1.06 15.88 -18.85
CA ALA A 117 -2.15 14.93 -18.60
C ALA A 117 -2.65 14.23 -19.87
N GLN A 118 -2.75 14.93 -21.01
CA GLN A 118 -3.11 14.33 -22.29
C GLN A 118 -2.07 13.34 -22.78
N ALA A 119 -0.78 13.66 -22.62
CA ALA A 119 0.31 12.74 -22.98
C ALA A 119 0.22 11.44 -22.17
N GLN A 120 -0.03 11.51 -20.85
CA GLN A 120 -0.22 10.32 -20.02
C GLN A 120 -1.48 9.52 -20.44
N HIS A 121 -2.55 10.21 -20.80
CA HIS A 121 -3.78 9.56 -21.31
C HIS A 121 -3.52 8.77 -22.59
N GLU A 122 -2.75 9.31 -23.53
CA GLU A 122 -2.35 8.58 -24.74
C GLU A 122 -1.54 7.32 -24.41
N VAL A 123 -0.60 7.41 -23.47
CA VAL A 123 0.15 6.23 -23.02
C VAL A 123 -0.78 5.20 -22.38
N LEU A 124 -1.75 5.61 -21.57
CA LEU A 124 -2.77 4.72 -21.00
C LEU A 124 -3.60 4.01 -22.05
N LEU A 125 -4.05 4.74 -23.10
CA LEU A 125 -4.79 4.14 -24.21
C LEU A 125 -3.99 3.03 -24.90
N HIS A 126 -2.68 3.21 -25.06
CA HIS A 126 -1.80 2.20 -25.66
C HIS A 126 -1.48 1.05 -24.67
N ALA A 127 -1.36 1.33 -23.38
CA ALA A 127 -0.96 0.36 -22.37
C ALA A 127 -2.09 -0.60 -21.99
N CYS A 128 -3.30 -0.10 -21.79
CA CYS A 128 -4.42 -0.91 -21.28
C CYS A 128 -5.76 -0.68 -22.04
N GLY A 129 -5.81 0.27 -23.00
CA GLY A 129 -7.00 0.53 -23.80
C GLY A 129 -8.03 1.47 -23.17
N ALA A 130 -9.06 1.82 -23.96
CA ALA A 130 -10.09 2.78 -23.57
C ALA A 130 -11.01 2.29 -22.42
N THR A 131 -11.16 0.98 -22.27
CA THR A 131 -12.01 0.37 -21.22
C THR A 131 -11.31 0.19 -19.89
N CYS A 132 -10.01 0.49 -19.82
CA CYS A 132 -9.22 0.45 -18.62
C CYS A 132 -9.73 1.51 -17.62
N PRO A 133 -9.91 1.15 -16.34
CA PRO A 133 -10.42 2.09 -15.33
C PRO A 133 -9.57 3.35 -15.18
N GLU A 134 -8.25 3.24 -15.29
CA GLU A 134 -7.31 4.36 -15.20
C GLU A 134 -7.48 5.31 -16.39
N THR A 135 -7.61 4.77 -17.60
CA THR A 135 -7.86 5.56 -18.82
C THR A 135 -9.17 6.33 -18.70
N ALA A 136 -10.25 5.64 -18.30
CA ALA A 136 -11.57 6.27 -18.13
C ALA A 136 -11.57 7.37 -17.05
N GLN A 137 -10.81 7.21 -15.97
CA GLN A 137 -10.68 8.22 -14.93
C GLN A 137 -9.97 9.48 -15.44
N VAL A 138 -8.87 9.32 -16.18
CA VAL A 138 -8.11 10.43 -16.75
C VAL A 138 -8.94 11.14 -17.84
N GLU A 139 -9.62 10.39 -18.70
CA GLU A 139 -10.52 10.95 -19.72
C GLU A 139 -11.63 11.80 -19.09
N LYS A 140 -12.28 11.28 -18.04
CA LYS A 140 -13.28 12.03 -17.28
C LYS A 140 -12.72 13.31 -16.66
N ALA A 141 -11.49 13.25 -16.12
CA ALA A 141 -10.85 14.41 -15.51
C ALA A 141 -10.44 15.46 -16.57
N LEU A 142 -10.01 15.00 -17.75
CA LEU A 142 -9.74 15.85 -18.90
C LEU A 142 -11.02 16.51 -19.46
N ASN A 143 -12.17 15.84 -19.39
CA ASN A 143 -13.44 16.29 -19.95
C ASN A 143 -14.58 16.29 -18.93
N PRO A 144 -14.53 17.13 -17.87
CA PRO A 144 -15.48 17.09 -16.75
C PRO A 144 -16.94 17.39 -17.19
N ASN A 145 -17.13 17.99 -18.37
CA ASN A 145 -18.43 18.32 -18.94
C ASN A 145 -18.88 17.34 -20.04
N ALA A 146 -18.12 16.30 -20.33
CA ALA A 146 -18.57 15.27 -21.27
C ALA A 146 -19.77 14.54 -20.64
N LYS A 147 -20.93 14.59 -21.34
CA LYS A 147 -22.08 13.79 -20.97
C LYS A 147 -21.75 12.31 -21.18
N PRO A 148 -22.19 11.43 -20.24
CA PRO A 148 -22.06 9.98 -20.43
C PRO A 148 -22.86 9.49 -21.63
#